data_87cfa02ac0e9f260dc494ee0229d5b62
#
_entry.id   87cfa02ac0e9f260dc494ee0229d5b62
#
_cell.length_a   1.000
_cell.length_b   1.000
_cell.length_c   1.000
_cell.angle_alpha   90.00
_cell.angle_beta   90.00
_cell.angle_gamma   90.00
#
_symmetry.space_group_name_H-M   'P 1'
#
loop_
_entity.id
_entity.type
_entity.pdbx_description
1 polymer ?
#
loop_
_entity_poly.entity_id
_entity_poly.type
_entity_poly.pdbx_seq_one_letter_code
_entity_poly.pdbx_strand_id
1 'polypeptide(L)'
;MPEAQIILSQAVLYVATAPKSNSACNAVFAAMDNVKKYKTTVPVHLQDAHYQGSVKLGHGIGYKYAHDYPNHYVKQQYLPDEIKDAVFYEASDNGYEQTIKAHMKRIKDEV
;
A
#
# COMPACT_ATOMS: atom_id res chain seq x y z
N MET A 1 27.68 -2.79 -21.57
CA MET A 1 27.77 -2.50 -20.13
C MET A 1 28.03 -3.79 -19.35
N PRO A 2 29.30 -4.15 -19.14
CA PRO A 2 29.59 -5.41 -18.42
C PRO A 2 29.14 -5.40 -16.96
N GLU A 3 29.06 -4.25 -16.32
CA GLU A 3 28.59 -4.11 -14.94
C GLU A 3 27.12 -4.48 -14.76
N ALA A 4 26.29 -4.25 -15.79
CA ALA A 4 24.88 -4.62 -15.74
C ALA A 4 24.66 -6.13 -15.54
N GLN A 5 25.52 -6.95 -16.09
CA GLN A 5 25.47 -8.41 -15.93
C GLN A 5 25.67 -8.82 -14.48
N ILE A 6 26.60 -8.17 -13.79
CA ILE A 6 26.89 -8.43 -12.36
C ILE A 6 25.69 -8.03 -11.51
N ILE A 7 25.12 -6.84 -11.73
CA ILE A 7 23.95 -6.35 -11.00
C ILE A 7 22.73 -7.28 -11.22
N LEU A 8 22.49 -7.67 -12.46
CA LEU A 8 21.38 -8.59 -12.80
C LEU A 8 21.59 -9.97 -12.16
N SER A 9 22.81 -10.48 -12.15
CA SER A 9 23.15 -11.75 -11.50
C SER A 9 22.86 -11.69 -9.99
N GLN A 10 23.22 -10.61 -9.34
CA GLN A 10 22.92 -10.39 -7.93
C GLN A 10 21.41 -10.34 -7.66
N ALA A 11 20.66 -9.65 -8.49
CA ALA A 11 19.20 -9.59 -8.39
C ALA A 11 18.56 -10.97 -8.54
N VAL A 12 19.02 -11.75 -9.51
CA VAL A 12 18.55 -13.13 -9.73
C VAL A 12 18.83 -14.02 -8.53
N LEU A 13 20.04 -13.96 -7.98
CA LEU A 13 20.40 -14.74 -6.78
C LEU A 13 19.56 -14.34 -5.58
N TYR A 14 19.32 -13.04 -5.38
CA TYR A 14 18.48 -12.54 -4.29
C TYR A 14 17.05 -13.10 -4.38
N VAL A 15 16.43 -13.02 -5.55
CA VAL A 15 15.06 -13.51 -5.76
C VAL A 15 15.01 -15.05 -5.65
N ALA A 16 15.99 -15.75 -6.23
CA ALA A 16 16.03 -17.22 -6.24
C ALA A 16 16.23 -17.83 -4.84
N THR A 17 16.95 -17.15 -3.97
CA THR A 17 17.26 -17.62 -2.61
C THR A 17 16.34 -17.06 -1.54
N ALA A 18 15.47 -16.11 -1.88
CA ALA A 18 14.51 -15.54 -0.93
C ALA A 18 13.51 -16.61 -0.45
N PRO A 19 13.12 -16.58 0.82
CA PRO A 19 12.03 -17.43 1.32
C PRO A 19 10.76 -17.23 0.51
N LYS A 20 10.12 -18.33 0.12
CA LYS A 20 8.92 -18.27 -0.71
C LYS A 20 7.72 -17.78 0.09
N SER A 21 6.97 -16.85 -0.50
CA SER A 21 5.68 -16.38 -0.01
C SER A 21 4.77 -16.03 -1.19
N ASN A 22 3.49 -16.34 -1.07
CA ASN A 22 2.45 -15.94 -2.02
C ASN A 22 1.56 -14.79 -1.49
N SER A 23 1.94 -14.18 -0.37
CA SER A 23 1.14 -13.13 0.28
C SER A 23 0.83 -11.96 -0.65
N ALA A 24 1.81 -11.50 -1.43
CA ALA A 24 1.62 -10.42 -2.41
C ALA A 24 0.68 -10.82 -3.56
N CYS A 25 0.80 -12.07 -4.04
CA CYS A 25 -0.06 -12.63 -5.08
C CYS A 25 -1.53 -12.71 -4.58
N ASN A 26 -1.72 -13.26 -3.40
CA ASN A 26 -3.05 -13.34 -2.78
C ASN A 26 -3.66 -11.95 -2.57
N ALA A 27 -2.87 -10.98 -2.11
CA ALA A 27 -3.32 -9.61 -1.89
C ALA A 27 -3.84 -8.95 -3.17
N VAL A 28 -3.10 -9.04 -4.28
CA VAL A 28 -3.53 -8.42 -5.54
C VAL A 28 -4.77 -9.09 -6.11
N PHE A 29 -4.88 -10.42 -6.06
CA PHE A 29 -6.07 -11.11 -6.53
C PHE A 29 -7.30 -10.81 -5.69
N ALA A 30 -7.16 -10.76 -4.36
CA ALA A 30 -8.25 -10.37 -3.48
C ALA A 30 -8.72 -8.93 -3.74
N ALA A 31 -7.79 -8.00 -3.95
CA ALA A 31 -8.12 -6.63 -4.31
C ALA A 31 -8.83 -6.53 -5.67
N MET A 32 -8.35 -7.24 -6.69
CA MET A 32 -8.96 -7.26 -8.02
C MET A 32 -10.37 -7.85 -8.01
N ASP A 33 -10.60 -8.92 -7.24
CA ASP A 33 -11.92 -9.51 -7.09
C ASP A 33 -12.88 -8.59 -6.33
N ASN A 34 -12.37 -7.86 -5.35
CA ASN A 34 -13.15 -6.87 -4.63
C ASN A 34 -13.63 -5.73 -5.55
N VAL A 35 -12.74 -5.19 -6.38
CA VAL A 35 -13.09 -4.14 -7.37
C VAL A 35 -14.17 -4.59 -8.36
N LYS A 36 -14.19 -5.87 -8.74
CA LYS A 36 -15.24 -6.42 -9.61
C LYS A 36 -16.61 -6.52 -8.92
N LYS A 37 -16.62 -6.77 -7.60
CA LYS A 37 -17.85 -6.97 -6.83
C LYS A 37 -18.50 -5.67 -6.40
N TYR A 38 -17.72 -4.64 -6.13
CA TYR A 38 -18.19 -3.39 -5.57
C TYR A 38 -17.95 -2.22 -6.51
N LYS A 39 -18.96 -1.40 -6.73
CA LYS A 39 -18.81 -0.11 -7.39
C LYS A 39 -18.28 0.88 -6.35
N THR A 40 -16.99 1.15 -6.40
CA THR A 40 -16.31 1.98 -5.43
C THR A 40 -15.93 3.34 -6.00
N THR A 41 -15.85 4.34 -5.14
CA THR A 41 -15.40 5.69 -5.48
C THR A 41 -14.23 6.06 -4.57
N VAL A 42 -13.18 6.63 -5.14
CA VAL A 42 -12.04 7.12 -4.34
C VAL A 42 -12.53 8.13 -3.31
N PRO A 43 -12.16 8.02 -2.02
CA PRO A 43 -12.52 8.99 -1.00
C PRO A 43 -12.19 10.41 -1.41
N VAL A 44 -13.07 11.37 -1.13
CA VAL A 44 -12.98 12.75 -1.62
C VAL A 44 -11.65 13.41 -1.22
N HIS A 45 -11.15 13.17 0.00
CA HIS A 45 -9.88 13.73 0.48
C HIS A 45 -8.64 13.16 -0.23
N LEU A 46 -8.77 12.03 -0.94
CA LEU A 46 -7.70 11.40 -1.74
C LEU A 46 -7.79 11.74 -3.23
N GLN A 47 -8.86 12.44 -3.66
CA GLN A 47 -9.02 12.84 -5.05
C GLN A 47 -8.10 14.03 -5.37
N ASP A 48 -7.62 14.07 -6.61
CA ASP A 48 -6.71 15.12 -7.05
C ASP A 48 -7.32 16.51 -6.93
N ALA A 49 -6.63 17.41 -6.25
CA ALA A 49 -7.01 18.79 -6.02
C ALA A 49 -6.28 19.80 -6.94
N HIS A 50 -5.42 19.32 -7.86
CA HIS A 50 -4.54 20.17 -8.65
C HIS A 50 -5.13 20.62 -9.99
N TYR A 51 -6.35 20.22 -10.35
CA TYR A 51 -6.98 20.62 -11.59
C TYR A 51 -8.03 21.73 -11.40
N GLN A 52 -8.30 22.46 -12.48
CA GLN A 52 -9.27 23.54 -12.47
C GLN A 52 -10.69 23.01 -12.22
N GLY A 53 -11.35 23.52 -11.18
CA GLY A 53 -12.67 23.06 -10.75
C GLY A 53 -12.69 22.04 -9.61
N SER A 54 -11.52 21.51 -9.21
CA SER A 54 -11.41 20.56 -8.08
C SER A 54 -12.02 21.10 -6.78
N VAL A 55 -11.84 22.38 -6.50
CA VAL A 55 -12.38 23.06 -5.30
C VAL A 55 -13.91 23.01 -5.26
N LYS A 56 -14.57 23.19 -6.43
CA LYS A 56 -16.04 23.14 -6.52
C LYS A 56 -16.59 21.73 -6.23
N LEU A 57 -15.79 20.70 -6.49
CA LEU A 57 -16.15 19.31 -6.25
C LEU A 57 -15.70 18.82 -4.87
N GLY A 58 -15.00 19.66 -4.10
CA GLY A 58 -14.50 19.33 -2.77
C GLY A 58 -13.35 18.33 -2.75
N HIS A 59 -12.68 18.11 -3.90
CA HIS A 59 -11.57 17.15 -4.02
C HIS A 59 -10.38 17.57 -3.15
N GLY A 60 -9.78 16.61 -2.46
CA GLY A 60 -8.62 16.84 -1.60
C GLY A 60 -8.91 17.50 -0.25
N ILE A 61 -10.16 17.90 0.03
CA ILE A 61 -10.52 18.49 1.32
C ILE A 61 -10.39 17.45 2.43
N GLY A 62 -9.64 17.80 3.49
CA GLY A 62 -9.41 16.91 4.63
C GLY A 62 -8.27 15.91 4.45
N TYR A 63 -7.51 16.00 3.34
CA TYR A 63 -6.30 15.20 3.17
C TYR A 63 -5.26 15.52 4.24
N LYS A 64 -4.70 14.48 4.84
CA LYS A 64 -3.62 14.59 5.82
C LYS A 64 -2.32 14.17 5.16
N TYR A 65 -1.37 15.09 5.05
CA TYR A 65 -0.07 14.80 4.45
C TYR A 65 0.81 14.03 5.44
N ALA A 66 1.11 12.78 5.15
CA ALA A 66 1.77 11.89 6.09
C ALA A 66 3.16 12.38 6.56
N HIS A 67 3.88 13.14 5.72
CA HIS A 67 5.20 13.69 6.08
C HIS A 67 5.15 14.74 7.19
N ASP A 68 3.98 15.33 7.48
CA ASP A 68 3.79 16.29 8.58
C ASP A 68 3.59 15.60 9.94
N TYR A 69 3.56 14.26 9.95
CA TYR A 69 3.28 13.47 11.15
C TYR A 69 4.49 12.61 11.55
N PRO A 70 4.60 12.22 12.84
CA PRO A 70 5.66 11.34 13.31
C PRO A 70 5.74 10.04 12.51
N ASN A 71 6.95 9.57 12.26
CA ASN A 71 7.23 8.36 11.47
C ASN A 71 6.66 8.40 10.02
N HIS A 72 6.29 9.59 9.52
CA HIS A 72 5.66 9.78 8.22
C HIS A 72 4.41 8.92 8.03
N TYR A 73 3.68 8.70 9.11
CA TYR A 73 2.45 7.92 9.13
C TYR A 73 1.32 8.71 9.80
N VAL A 74 0.14 8.64 9.20
CA VAL A 74 -1.07 9.25 9.76
C VAL A 74 -2.26 8.32 9.55
N LYS A 75 -3.07 8.20 10.59
CA LYS A 75 -4.30 7.43 10.49
C LYS A 75 -5.35 8.22 9.73
N GLN A 76 -5.69 7.74 8.54
CA GLN A 76 -6.78 8.24 7.72
C GLN A 76 -7.37 7.11 6.89
N GLN A 77 -8.57 7.31 6.38
CA GLN A 77 -9.21 6.32 5.51
C GLN A 77 -8.64 6.41 4.10
N TYR A 78 -8.13 5.30 3.59
CA TYR A 78 -7.61 5.17 2.22
C TYR A 78 -8.55 4.42 1.28
N LEU A 79 -9.33 3.50 1.82
CA LEU A 79 -10.28 2.72 1.03
C LEU A 79 -11.65 3.42 0.97
N PRO A 80 -12.41 3.20 -0.12
CA PRO A 80 -13.82 3.61 -0.22
C PRO A 80 -14.67 3.15 0.96
N ASP A 81 -15.75 3.87 1.25
CA ASP A 81 -16.61 3.60 2.40
C ASP A 81 -17.16 2.17 2.43
N GLU A 82 -17.48 1.63 1.26
CA GLU A 82 -18.06 0.29 1.10
C GLU A 82 -17.10 -0.83 1.50
N ILE A 83 -15.81 -0.56 1.46
CA ILE A 83 -14.74 -1.52 1.72
C ILE A 83 -13.68 -0.99 2.71
N LYS A 84 -14.03 0.02 3.52
CA LYS A 84 -13.10 0.71 4.42
C LYS A 84 -12.34 -0.21 5.38
N ASP A 85 -12.94 -1.32 5.76
CA ASP A 85 -12.38 -2.29 6.70
C ASP A 85 -11.75 -3.51 6.00
N ALA A 86 -11.68 -3.50 4.65
CA ALA A 86 -11.10 -4.61 3.90
C ALA A 86 -9.59 -4.70 4.12
N VAL A 87 -9.12 -5.93 4.32
CA VAL A 87 -7.69 -6.26 4.41
C VAL A 87 -7.35 -7.19 3.27
N PHE A 88 -6.43 -6.78 2.40
CA PHE A 88 -6.02 -7.57 1.24
C PHE A 88 -4.66 -8.24 1.43
N TYR A 89 -3.75 -7.59 2.17
CA TYR A 89 -2.42 -8.12 2.44
C TYR A 89 -2.30 -8.62 3.87
N GLU A 90 -1.99 -9.88 3.99
CA GLU A 90 -1.66 -10.54 5.25
C GLU A 90 -0.23 -11.08 5.17
N ALA A 91 0.68 -10.44 5.90
CA ALA A 91 2.08 -10.86 5.91
C ALA A 91 2.22 -12.26 6.52
N SER A 92 2.95 -13.14 5.83
CA SER A 92 3.33 -14.43 6.36
C SER A 92 4.41 -14.30 7.45
N ASP A 93 4.83 -15.43 8.02
CA ASP A 93 5.98 -15.47 8.93
C ASP A 93 7.29 -15.84 8.21
N ASN A 94 7.29 -15.83 6.88
CA ASN A 94 8.45 -16.18 6.09
C ASN A 94 9.35 -14.97 5.79
N GLY A 95 10.64 -15.15 5.98
CA GLY A 95 11.67 -14.21 5.56
C GLY A 95 11.41 -12.78 6.07
N TYR A 96 11.52 -11.81 5.18
CA TYR A 96 11.39 -10.39 5.50
C TYR A 96 9.97 -9.97 5.91
N GLU A 97 8.94 -10.77 5.63
CA GLU A 97 7.56 -10.45 6.01
C GLU A 97 7.36 -10.39 7.53
N GLN A 98 8.18 -11.08 8.32
CA GLN A 98 8.18 -10.91 9.78
C GLN A 98 8.57 -9.47 10.17
N THR A 99 9.56 -8.90 9.50
CA THR A 99 9.98 -7.50 9.70
C THR A 99 8.88 -6.52 9.28
N ILE A 100 8.24 -6.77 8.14
CA ILE A 100 7.09 -5.97 7.68
C ILE A 100 5.96 -6.00 8.71
N LYS A 101 5.60 -7.19 9.20
CA LYS A 101 4.56 -7.38 10.21
C LYS A 101 4.85 -6.59 11.50
N ALA A 102 6.07 -6.70 12.00
CA ALA A 102 6.52 -5.97 13.19
C ALA A 102 6.49 -4.45 12.97
N HIS A 103 6.95 -3.98 11.81
CA HIS A 103 6.92 -2.57 11.46
C HIS A 103 5.50 -2.02 11.36
N MET A 104 4.61 -2.72 10.66
CA MET A 104 3.21 -2.31 10.54
C MET A 104 2.49 -2.24 11.88
N LYS A 105 2.79 -3.18 12.79
CA LYS A 105 2.26 -3.15 14.15
C LYS A 105 2.74 -1.91 14.90
N ARG A 106 4.05 -1.67 14.91
CA ARG A 106 4.65 -0.52 15.60
C ARG A 106 4.05 0.81 15.16
N ILE A 107 3.98 1.08 13.86
CA ILE A 107 3.47 2.37 13.36
C ILE A 107 1.97 2.57 13.64
N LYS A 108 1.19 1.48 13.81
CA LYS A 108 -0.23 1.56 14.19
C LYS A 108 -0.43 1.78 15.68
N ASP A 109 0.46 1.24 16.52
CA ASP A 109 0.37 1.34 17.98
C ASP A 109 0.88 2.70 18.49
N GLU A 110 1.75 3.38 17.74
CA GLU A 110 2.33 4.69 18.09
C GLU A 110 1.43 5.90 17.70
N VAL A 111 0.27 5.65 17.10
CA VAL A 111 -0.63 6.72 16.59
C VAL A 111 -1.98 6.76 17.33
#